data_d9b6356b688dd58fd59b33ce38d92221
#
_entry.id   d9b6356b688dd58fd59b33ce38d92221
#
_cell.length_a   1.000
_cell.length_b   1.000
_cell.length_c   1.000
_cell.angle_alpha   90.00
_cell.angle_beta   90.00
_cell.angle_gamma   90.00
#
_symmetry.space_group_name_H-M   'P 1'
#
loop_
_entity.id
_entity.type
_entity.pdbx_description
1 polymer ?
#
loop_
_entity_poly.entity_id
_entity_poly.type
_entity_poly.pdbx_seq_one_letter_code
_entity_poly.pdbx_strand_id
1 'polypeptide(L)'
;MKTAIDVSNPRLYEQDTWRPLFAQLRREAPVHYCAASPYGPYWSVTRYNDIMTVELDHATYSSQLGGIQVEDQPPDMKRGSFIRMDPPRHTAQRKTVAPVAAPNNLASYETTIRDRTRAVLDALPRNETFDWVDKVSIELTTMMLATLFDFPWEERRKLTYWSDVAICNVNAPDAPVHSEEELSLIHI
;
A
#
# COMPACT_ATOMS: atom_id res chain seq x y z
N MET A 1 -5.41 -28.65 -21.76
CA MET A 1 -4.42 -27.85 -20.99
C MET A 1 -5.21 -26.97 -20.02
N LYS A 2 -5.01 -27.07 -18.71
CA LYS A 2 -5.61 -26.09 -17.78
C LYS A 2 -4.98 -24.74 -18.10
N THR A 3 -5.80 -23.74 -18.42
CA THR A 3 -5.33 -22.38 -18.63
C THR A 3 -4.58 -21.93 -17.37
N ALA A 4 -3.36 -21.44 -17.52
CA ALA A 4 -2.61 -20.91 -16.40
C ALA A 4 -3.40 -19.75 -15.78
N ILE A 5 -3.61 -19.78 -14.45
CA ILE A 5 -4.32 -18.73 -13.74
C ILE A 5 -3.30 -17.62 -13.45
N ASP A 6 -3.51 -16.46 -14.06
CA ASP A 6 -2.75 -15.25 -13.77
C ASP A 6 -3.60 -14.31 -12.90
N VAL A 7 -3.27 -14.26 -11.61
CA VAL A 7 -3.95 -13.38 -10.65
C VAL A 7 -3.35 -11.97 -10.59
N SER A 8 -2.30 -11.69 -11.36
CA SER A 8 -1.73 -10.35 -11.45
C SER A 8 -2.48 -9.42 -12.42
N ASN A 9 -3.41 -9.97 -13.21
CA ASN A 9 -4.18 -9.21 -14.17
C ASN A 9 -5.12 -8.19 -13.48
N PRO A 10 -4.91 -6.88 -13.64
CA PRO A 10 -5.69 -5.84 -12.97
C PRO A 10 -7.18 -5.86 -13.30
N ARG A 11 -7.55 -6.34 -14.50
CA ARG A 11 -8.96 -6.44 -14.91
C ARG A 11 -9.79 -7.35 -14.01
N LEU A 12 -9.17 -8.34 -13.37
CA LEU A 12 -9.86 -9.23 -12.42
C LEU A 12 -10.39 -8.44 -11.21
N TYR A 13 -9.65 -7.43 -10.79
CA TYR A 13 -9.98 -6.58 -9.64
C TYR A 13 -10.95 -5.47 -10.04
N GLU A 14 -10.72 -4.84 -11.17
CA GLU A 14 -11.63 -3.85 -11.75
C GLU A 14 -13.05 -4.41 -11.94
N GLN A 15 -13.18 -5.66 -12.42
CA GLN A 15 -14.46 -6.33 -12.69
C GLN A 15 -14.99 -7.13 -11.49
N ASP A 16 -14.30 -7.14 -10.35
CA ASP A 16 -14.60 -7.95 -9.15
C ASP A 16 -14.76 -9.46 -9.46
N THR A 17 -14.00 -10.00 -10.41
CA THR A 17 -14.06 -11.41 -10.84
C THR A 17 -12.96 -12.29 -10.23
N TRP A 18 -12.10 -11.76 -9.37
CA TRP A 18 -10.95 -12.45 -8.77
C TRP A 18 -11.32 -13.51 -7.73
N ARG A 19 -12.44 -13.35 -6.99
CA ARG A 19 -12.81 -14.22 -5.86
C ARG A 19 -12.94 -15.71 -6.21
N PRO A 20 -13.62 -16.11 -7.30
CA PRO A 20 -13.72 -17.50 -7.71
C PRO A 20 -12.35 -18.12 -8.04
N LEU A 21 -11.46 -17.34 -8.69
CA LEU A 21 -10.11 -17.79 -9.04
C LEU A 21 -9.25 -18.08 -7.79
N PHE A 22 -9.26 -17.19 -6.81
CA PHE A 22 -8.58 -17.43 -5.54
C PHE A 22 -9.21 -18.60 -4.76
N ALA A 23 -10.53 -18.77 -4.80
CA ALA A 23 -11.20 -19.92 -4.21
C ALA A 23 -10.77 -21.23 -4.88
N GLN A 24 -10.61 -21.24 -6.20
CA GLN A 24 -10.08 -22.36 -6.94
C GLN A 24 -8.63 -22.66 -6.56
N LEU A 25 -7.75 -21.65 -6.55
CA LEU A 25 -6.35 -21.81 -6.17
C LEU A 25 -6.22 -22.40 -4.76
N ARG A 26 -6.98 -21.89 -3.78
CA ARG A 26 -6.94 -22.43 -2.39
C ARG A 26 -7.30 -23.91 -2.32
N ARG A 27 -8.19 -24.39 -3.19
CA ARG A 27 -8.60 -25.81 -3.19
C ARG A 27 -7.64 -26.69 -3.96
N GLU A 28 -7.23 -26.26 -5.16
CA GLU A 28 -6.62 -27.12 -6.17
C GLU A 28 -5.11 -26.94 -6.31
N ALA A 29 -4.61 -25.72 -6.08
CA ALA A 29 -3.20 -25.36 -6.22
C ALA A 29 -2.85 -24.19 -5.27
N PRO A 30 -2.80 -24.40 -3.95
CA PRO A 30 -2.62 -23.32 -2.98
C PRO A 30 -1.30 -22.58 -3.10
N VAL A 31 -0.28 -23.23 -3.65
CA VAL A 31 0.98 -22.65 -4.11
C VAL A 31 1.02 -22.86 -5.63
N HIS A 32 0.78 -21.82 -6.40
CA HIS A 32 0.62 -21.86 -7.85
C HIS A 32 1.69 -21.05 -8.55
N TYR A 33 2.38 -21.68 -9.51
CA TYR A 33 3.35 -21.01 -10.35
C TYR A 33 2.68 -20.45 -11.62
N CYS A 34 2.77 -19.15 -11.81
CA CYS A 34 2.41 -18.46 -13.04
C CYS A 34 3.68 -18.23 -13.86
N ALA A 35 3.83 -18.95 -14.97
CA ALA A 35 5.05 -18.90 -15.79
C ALA A 35 5.14 -17.65 -16.65
N ALA A 36 4.01 -16.99 -16.94
CA ALA A 36 3.95 -15.83 -17.82
C ALA A 36 2.89 -14.84 -17.31
N SER A 37 3.35 -13.65 -16.98
CA SER A 37 2.52 -12.50 -16.70
C SER A 37 3.19 -11.23 -17.25
N PRO A 38 2.50 -10.08 -17.27
CA PRO A 38 3.13 -8.81 -17.62
C PRO A 38 4.33 -8.44 -16.73
N TYR A 39 4.39 -9.01 -15.52
CA TYR A 39 5.43 -8.76 -14.51
C TYR A 39 6.48 -9.87 -14.41
N GLY A 40 6.54 -10.79 -15.41
CA GLY A 40 7.38 -11.97 -15.35
C GLY A 40 6.76 -13.15 -14.59
N PRO A 41 7.52 -14.23 -14.35
CA PRO A 41 7.03 -15.39 -13.62
C PRO A 41 6.95 -15.13 -12.12
N TYR A 42 5.92 -15.69 -11.47
CA TYR A 42 5.73 -15.55 -10.02
C TYR A 42 4.99 -16.72 -9.39
N TRP A 43 5.06 -16.83 -8.06
CA TRP A 43 4.31 -17.79 -7.27
C TRP A 43 3.15 -17.11 -6.54
N SER A 44 1.95 -17.68 -6.66
CA SER A 44 0.79 -17.27 -5.87
C SER A 44 0.64 -18.20 -4.67
N VAL A 45 0.70 -17.65 -3.46
CA VAL A 45 0.48 -18.36 -2.20
C VAL A 45 -0.87 -17.93 -1.65
N THR A 46 -1.84 -18.85 -1.50
CA THR A 46 -3.25 -18.48 -1.31
C THR A 46 -3.89 -19.00 -0.02
N ARG A 47 -3.24 -19.89 0.75
CA ARG A 47 -3.73 -20.35 2.06
C ARG A 47 -3.04 -19.59 3.18
N TYR A 48 -3.79 -19.27 4.21
CA TYR A 48 -3.29 -18.49 5.35
C TYR A 48 -2.01 -19.05 5.96
N ASN A 49 -1.97 -20.36 6.28
CA ASN A 49 -0.79 -20.95 6.90
C ASN A 49 0.44 -20.94 5.98
N ASP A 50 0.24 -21.10 4.66
CA ASP A 50 1.33 -21.06 3.69
C ASP A 50 1.86 -19.62 3.58
N ILE A 51 0.97 -18.62 3.58
CA ILE A 51 1.33 -17.20 3.63
C ILE A 51 2.13 -16.89 4.89
N MET A 52 1.66 -17.36 6.06
CA MET A 52 2.39 -17.17 7.33
C MET A 52 3.78 -17.80 7.31
N THR A 53 3.92 -18.96 6.66
CA THR A 53 5.24 -19.62 6.50
C THR A 53 6.18 -18.75 5.68
N VAL A 54 5.71 -18.17 4.56
CA VAL A 54 6.52 -17.29 3.72
C VAL A 54 6.87 -15.99 4.45
N GLU A 55 5.88 -15.35 5.06
CA GLU A 55 6.06 -14.05 5.71
C GLU A 55 6.98 -14.08 6.95
N LEU A 56 7.02 -15.21 7.65
CA LEU A 56 7.83 -15.34 8.86
C LEU A 56 9.27 -15.83 8.59
N ASP A 57 9.53 -16.42 7.43
CA ASP A 57 10.84 -16.94 7.05
C ASP A 57 11.60 -15.98 6.12
N HIS A 58 12.03 -14.86 6.66
CA HIS A 58 12.82 -13.87 5.92
C HIS A 58 14.20 -14.36 5.45
N ALA A 59 14.68 -15.46 6.01
CA ALA A 59 15.97 -16.06 5.60
C ALA A 59 15.85 -16.76 4.25
N THR A 60 14.68 -17.36 3.96
CA THR A 60 14.37 -18.00 2.68
C THR A 60 13.69 -17.03 1.72
N TYR A 61 12.75 -16.22 2.21
CA TYR A 61 11.91 -15.30 1.42
C TYR A 61 12.25 -13.85 1.74
N SER A 62 13.33 -13.37 1.15
CA SER A 62 13.87 -12.02 1.40
C SER A 62 13.05 -10.94 0.72
N SER A 63 12.63 -9.91 1.46
CA SER A 63 12.06 -8.68 0.89
C SER A 63 13.12 -7.74 0.30
N GLN A 64 14.39 -7.90 0.69
CA GLN A 64 15.49 -7.05 0.23
C GLN A 64 15.87 -7.31 -1.23
N LEU A 65 15.68 -8.53 -1.73
CA LEU A 65 16.09 -8.95 -3.07
C LEU A 65 15.10 -8.52 -4.15
N GLY A 66 13.79 -8.67 -3.90
CA GLY A 66 12.73 -8.37 -4.89
C GLY A 66 11.82 -7.20 -4.48
N GLY A 67 11.88 -6.74 -3.24
CA GLY A 67 10.98 -5.73 -2.73
C GLY A 67 9.60 -6.28 -2.35
N ILE A 68 8.59 -5.40 -2.39
CA ILE A 68 7.22 -5.69 -1.95
C ILE A 68 6.19 -5.58 -3.09
N GLN A 69 6.65 -5.37 -4.30
CA GLN A 69 5.82 -5.27 -5.51
C GLN A 69 5.94 -6.55 -6.33
N VAL A 70 4.94 -6.82 -7.16
CA VAL A 70 4.96 -7.96 -8.09
C VAL A 70 6.00 -7.74 -9.19
N GLU A 71 6.23 -6.50 -9.58
CA GLU A 71 7.20 -6.11 -10.59
C GLU A 71 8.62 -6.08 -10.03
N ASP A 72 9.56 -6.67 -10.76
CA ASP A 72 10.98 -6.60 -10.43
C ASP A 72 11.48 -5.16 -10.53
N GLN A 73 12.17 -4.71 -9.50
CA GLN A 73 12.73 -3.36 -9.49
C GLN A 73 14.08 -3.34 -10.20
N PRO A 74 14.41 -2.26 -10.95
CA PRO A 74 15.74 -2.07 -11.50
C PRO A 74 16.82 -2.17 -10.41
N PRO A 75 17.97 -2.83 -10.67
CA PRO A 75 19.00 -3.07 -9.65
C PRO A 75 19.60 -1.82 -9.03
N ASP A 76 19.51 -0.69 -9.72
CA ASP A 76 20.01 0.62 -9.31
C ASP A 76 18.96 1.45 -8.54
N MET A 77 17.71 1.03 -8.52
CA MET A 77 16.63 1.72 -7.80
C MET A 77 16.69 1.43 -6.30
N LYS A 78 17.50 2.19 -5.58
CA LYS A 78 17.62 2.12 -4.13
C LYS A 78 16.50 2.89 -3.42
N ARG A 79 15.32 2.33 -3.34
CA ARG A 79 14.26 2.90 -2.48
C ARG A 79 14.54 2.54 -1.02
N GLY A 80 14.85 3.56 -0.20
CA GLY A 80 15.32 3.41 1.18
C GLY A 80 14.27 3.03 2.24
N SER A 81 13.14 2.44 1.86
CA SER A 81 12.09 2.07 2.82
C SER A 81 12.46 0.81 3.62
N PHE A 82 12.26 0.85 4.94
CA PHE A 82 12.52 -0.31 5.80
C PHE A 82 11.61 -1.52 5.51
N ILE A 83 10.46 -1.33 4.86
CA ILE A 83 9.57 -2.41 4.41
C ILE A 83 10.29 -3.36 3.43
N ARG A 84 11.28 -2.83 2.70
CA ARG A 84 12.11 -3.57 1.74
C ARG A 84 13.41 -4.09 2.32
N MET A 85 13.54 -4.15 3.62
CA MET A 85 14.75 -4.59 4.29
C MET A 85 14.51 -5.88 5.05
N ASP A 86 15.53 -6.71 5.14
CA ASP A 86 15.54 -7.87 6.02
C ASP A 86 16.13 -7.52 7.40
N PRO A 87 15.86 -8.31 8.44
CA PRO A 87 16.58 -8.23 9.69
C PRO A 87 18.10 -8.46 9.49
N PRO A 88 18.97 -7.81 10.28
CA PRO A 88 18.67 -6.98 11.45
C PRO A 88 18.35 -5.50 11.11
N ARG A 89 18.59 -5.08 9.86
CA ARG A 89 18.45 -3.67 9.44
C ARG A 89 16.98 -3.22 9.52
N HIS A 90 16.05 -4.01 9.03
CA HIS A 90 14.62 -3.79 9.19
C HIS A 90 14.25 -3.56 10.65
N THR A 91 14.66 -4.47 11.54
CA THR A 91 14.33 -4.42 12.96
C THR A 91 14.86 -3.15 13.63
N ALA A 92 16.07 -2.72 13.29
CA ALA A 92 16.67 -1.52 13.85
C ALA A 92 15.88 -0.26 13.45
N GLN A 93 15.56 -0.10 12.17
CA GLN A 93 14.79 1.06 11.69
C GLN A 93 13.35 1.06 12.20
N ARG A 94 12.67 -0.09 12.19
CA ARG A 94 11.30 -0.22 12.71
C ARG A 94 11.22 0.14 14.19
N LYS A 95 12.18 -0.27 15.00
CA LYS A 95 12.23 0.10 16.43
C LYS A 95 12.29 1.61 16.66
N THR A 96 12.91 2.36 15.75
CA THR A 96 13.02 3.83 15.88
C THR A 96 11.65 4.49 15.72
N VAL A 97 10.80 4.01 14.80
CA VAL A 97 9.50 4.62 14.52
C VAL A 97 8.33 3.99 15.29
N ALA A 98 8.47 2.78 15.78
CA ALA A 98 7.41 2.05 16.47
C ALA A 98 6.80 2.80 17.68
N PRO A 99 7.54 3.56 18.49
CA PRO A 99 6.97 4.31 19.61
C PRO A 99 5.92 5.34 19.20
N VAL A 100 6.03 5.93 17.98
CA VAL A 100 5.06 6.91 17.47
C VAL A 100 3.66 6.31 17.33
N ALA A 101 3.58 5.05 16.90
CA ALA A 101 2.32 4.32 16.74
C ALA A 101 1.98 3.42 17.94
N ALA A 102 2.72 3.54 19.06
CA ALA A 102 2.43 2.75 20.26
C ALA A 102 1.06 3.13 20.87
N PRO A 103 0.29 2.17 21.44
CA PRO A 103 -1.04 2.42 21.98
C PRO A 103 -1.12 3.58 22.96
N ASN A 104 -0.13 3.70 23.84
CA ASN A 104 -0.08 4.80 24.81
C ASN A 104 0.11 6.18 24.14
N ASN A 105 0.91 6.24 23.08
CA ASN A 105 1.06 7.48 22.33
C ASN A 105 -0.20 7.81 21.53
N LEU A 106 -0.81 6.81 20.90
CA LEU A 106 -2.08 7.00 20.18
C LEU A 106 -3.22 7.42 21.08
N ALA A 107 -3.26 6.94 22.32
CA ALA A 107 -4.27 7.37 23.30
C ALA A 107 -4.19 8.88 23.61
N SER A 108 -2.99 9.48 23.55
CA SER A 108 -2.83 10.92 23.76
C SER A 108 -3.49 11.77 22.67
N TYR A 109 -3.74 11.20 21.50
CA TYR A 109 -4.40 11.87 20.37
C TYR A 109 -5.93 11.71 20.36
N GLU A 110 -6.52 10.95 21.30
CA GLU A 110 -7.96 10.64 21.26
C GLU A 110 -8.83 11.93 21.20
N THR A 111 -8.55 12.91 22.05
CA THR A 111 -9.28 14.19 22.04
C THR A 111 -9.13 14.91 20.71
N THR A 112 -7.90 15.00 20.18
CA THR A 112 -7.62 15.61 18.88
C THR A 112 -8.36 14.92 17.76
N ILE A 113 -8.35 13.59 17.73
CA ILE A 113 -9.08 12.79 16.74
C ILE A 113 -10.57 13.05 16.80
N ARG A 114 -11.16 13.05 18.01
CA ARG A 114 -12.59 13.31 18.21
C ARG A 114 -13.01 14.70 17.75
N ASP A 115 -12.23 15.71 18.09
CA ASP A 115 -12.54 17.10 17.73
C ASP A 115 -12.42 17.33 16.22
N ARG A 116 -11.42 16.77 15.58
CA ARG A 116 -11.28 16.81 14.12
C ARG A 116 -12.38 16.05 13.40
N THR A 117 -12.71 14.85 13.90
CA THR A 117 -13.81 14.07 13.36
C THR A 117 -15.13 14.85 13.43
N ARG A 118 -15.40 15.48 14.58
CA ARG A 118 -16.60 16.31 14.75
C ARG A 118 -16.60 17.47 13.75
N ALA A 119 -15.50 18.22 13.65
CA ALA A 119 -15.38 19.34 12.71
C ALA A 119 -15.61 18.93 11.26
N VAL A 120 -15.03 17.79 10.82
CA VAL A 120 -15.24 17.26 9.47
C VAL A 120 -16.71 16.87 9.25
N LEU A 121 -17.32 16.16 10.19
CA LEU A 121 -18.72 15.72 10.06
C LEU A 121 -19.71 16.89 10.10
N ASP A 122 -19.46 17.90 10.93
CA ASP A 122 -20.30 19.10 11.03
C ASP A 122 -20.23 19.97 9.75
N ALA A 123 -19.11 19.92 9.01
CA ALA A 123 -18.90 20.63 7.75
C ALA A 123 -19.47 19.90 6.52
N LEU A 124 -19.99 18.68 6.67
CA LEU A 124 -20.50 17.92 5.53
C LEU A 124 -21.76 18.58 4.93
N PRO A 125 -21.91 18.52 3.59
CA PRO A 125 -23.11 18.94 2.91
C PRO A 125 -24.34 18.21 3.44
N ARG A 126 -25.48 18.88 3.53
CA ARG A 126 -26.76 18.29 3.96
C ARG A 126 -27.74 18.26 2.81
N ASN A 127 -28.44 17.12 2.66
CA ASN A 127 -29.45 16.90 1.63
C ASN A 127 -28.91 16.92 0.17
N GLU A 128 -27.63 16.66 0.00
CA GLU A 128 -27.00 16.51 -1.31
C GLU A 128 -25.97 15.37 -1.32
N THR A 129 -25.71 14.81 -2.48
CA THR A 129 -24.70 13.76 -2.66
C THR A 129 -23.32 14.38 -2.66
N PHE A 130 -22.37 13.77 -1.98
CA PHE A 130 -20.97 14.19 -1.96
C PHE A 130 -20.03 12.98 -1.98
N ASP A 131 -18.78 13.21 -2.33
CA ASP A 131 -17.72 12.20 -2.26
C ASP A 131 -17.22 12.07 -0.81
N TRP A 132 -17.52 10.90 -0.20
CA TRP A 132 -17.09 10.58 1.15
C TRP A 132 -15.58 10.47 1.28
N VAL A 133 -14.91 9.94 0.27
CA VAL A 133 -13.45 9.77 0.29
C VAL A 133 -12.78 11.14 0.35
N ASP A 134 -13.19 12.07 -0.53
CA ASP A 134 -12.66 13.44 -0.53
C ASP A 134 -12.99 14.21 0.75
N LYS A 135 -14.26 14.20 1.18
CA LYS A 135 -14.71 15.06 2.28
C LYS A 135 -14.38 14.52 3.67
N VAL A 136 -14.25 13.21 3.83
CA VAL A 136 -14.05 12.58 5.15
C VAL A 136 -12.74 11.82 5.22
N SER A 137 -12.52 10.82 4.35
CA SER A 137 -11.39 9.91 4.49
C SER A 137 -10.05 10.64 4.30
N ILE A 138 -9.90 11.39 3.23
CA ILE A 138 -8.69 12.17 2.93
C ILE A 138 -8.48 13.25 4.00
N GLU A 139 -9.52 13.99 4.37
CA GLU A 139 -9.39 15.06 5.36
C GLU A 139 -8.91 14.52 6.72
N LEU A 140 -9.58 13.51 7.29
CA LEU A 140 -9.19 12.96 8.59
C LEU A 140 -7.78 12.34 8.54
N THR A 141 -7.46 11.60 7.50
CA THR A 141 -6.15 10.94 7.37
C THR A 141 -5.04 11.97 7.26
N THR A 142 -5.17 12.95 6.38
CA THR A 142 -4.13 13.98 6.19
C THR A 142 -3.98 14.88 7.40
N MET A 143 -5.06 15.20 8.10
CA MET A 143 -5.01 15.93 9.38
C MET A 143 -4.19 15.17 10.43
N MET A 144 -4.35 13.86 10.53
CA MET A 144 -3.60 13.05 11.50
C MET A 144 -2.15 12.86 11.07
N LEU A 145 -1.89 12.62 9.78
CA LEU A 145 -0.52 12.53 9.26
C LEU A 145 0.25 13.84 9.46
N ALA A 146 -0.37 14.99 9.17
CA ALA A 146 0.25 16.29 9.40
C ALA A 146 0.63 16.48 10.88
N THR A 147 -0.19 15.99 11.81
CA THR A 147 0.12 16.05 13.25
C THR A 147 1.26 15.10 13.62
N LEU A 148 1.26 13.87 13.10
CA LEU A 148 2.26 12.85 13.45
C LEU A 148 3.64 13.20 12.89
N PHE A 149 3.71 13.90 11.75
CA PHE A 149 4.95 14.26 11.08
C PHE A 149 5.36 15.72 11.29
N ASP A 150 4.62 16.48 12.09
CA ASP A 150 4.81 17.93 12.24
C ASP A 150 4.87 18.64 10.87
N PHE A 151 3.98 18.23 9.97
CA PHE A 151 3.92 18.73 8.60
C PHE A 151 3.02 19.98 8.52
N PRO A 152 3.34 20.97 7.67
CA PRO A 152 2.54 22.19 7.53
C PRO A 152 1.06 21.88 7.28
N TRP A 153 0.20 22.45 8.12
CA TRP A 153 -1.23 22.17 8.11
C TRP A 153 -1.92 22.51 6.78
N GLU A 154 -1.54 23.64 6.21
CA GLU A 154 -2.09 24.14 4.95
C GLU A 154 -1.73 23.24 3.75
N GLU A 155 -0.64 22.49 3.88
CA GLU A 155 -0.10 21.62 2.84
C GLU A 155 -0.49 20.16 3.01
N ARG A 156 -1.26 19.80 4.04
CA ARG A 156 -1.55 18.41 4.41
C ARG A 156 -2.07 17.55 3.25
N ARG A 157 -2.82 18.13 2.31
CA ARG A 157 -3.33 17.39 1.14
C ARG A 157 -2.24 16.98 0.15
N LYS A 158 -1.06 17.58 0.21
CA LYS A 158 0.10 17.12 -0.56
C LYS A 158 0.51 15.71 -0.15
N LEU A 159 0.27 15.31 1.11
CA LEU A 159 0.57 13.95 1.60
C LEU A 159 -0.24 12.89 0.84
N THR A 160 -1.51 13.14 0.52
CA THR A 160 -2.32 12.26 -0.32
C THR A 160 -1.79 12.24 -1.75
N TYR A 161 -1.56 13.41 -2.34
CA TYR A 161 -1.04 13.51 -3.70
C TYR A 161 0.29 12.77 -3.86
N TRP A 162 1.22 12.94 -2.94
CA TRP A 162 2.50 12.23 -2.97
C TRP A 162 2.36 10.71 -2.77
N SER A 163 1.38 10.30 -1.96
CA SER A 163 1.06 8.88 -1.80
C SER A 163 0.53 8.29 -3.10
N ASP A 164 -0.39 8.97 -3.76
CA ASP A 164 -0.98 8.53 -5.03
C ASP A 164 0.09 8.44 -6.12
N VAL A 165 0.97 9.44 -6.21
CA VAL A 165 2.12 9.41 -7.13
C VAL A 165 3.08 8.25 -6.83
N ALA A 166 3.39 8.01 -5.55
CA ALA A 166 4.36 6.97 -5.16
C ALA A 166 3.91 5.54 -5.52
N ILE A 167 2.61 5.31 -5.68
CA ILE A 167 2.02 3.99 -5.98
C ILE A 167 1.34 3.92 -7.35
N CYS A 168 1.32 5.01 -8.12
CA CYS A 168 0.62 5.03 -9.40
C CYS A 168 1.33 4.14 -10.45
N ASN A 169 0.52 3.66 -11.38
CA ASN A 169 1.04 3.13 -12.63
C ASN A 169 1.07 4.28 -13.65
N VAL A 170 2.26 4.77 -14.00
CA VAL A 170 2.46 5.89 -14.92
C VAL A 170 1.82 5.68 -16.31
N ASN A 171 1.53 4.43 -16.67
CA ASN A 171 0.87 4.08 -17.93
C ASN A 171 -0.67 4.07 -17.83
N ALA A 172 -1.25 4.29 -16.64
CA ALA A 172 -2.69 4.37 -16.49
C ALA A 172 -3.21 5.74 -17.01
N PRO A 173 -4.38 5.77 -17.67
CA PRO A 173 -4.92 7.01 -18.26
C PRO A 173 -5.18 8.13 -17.25
N ASP A 174 -5.45 7.76 -15.99
CA ASP A 174 -5.79 8.64 -14.88
C ASP A 174 -4.65 8.77 -13.86
N ALA A 175 -3.43 8.36 -14.24
CA ALA A 175 -2.26 8.49 -13.37
C ALA A 175 -1.98 9.97 -13.06
N PRO A 176 -1.61 10.30 -11.80
CA PRO A 176 -1.26 11.66 -11.43
C PRO A 176 0.03 12.15 -12.08
N VAL A 177 0.87 11.24 -12.57
CA VAL A 177 2.09 11.49 -13.34
C VAL A 177 2.23 10.44 -14.45
N HIS A 178 2.82 10.83 -15.58
CA HIS A 178 2.88 9.99 -16.78
C HIS A 178 4.32 9.65 -17.22
N SER A 179 5.31 9.94 -16.39
CA SER A 179 6.71 9.58 -16.68
C SER A 179 7.48 9.24 -15.40
N GLU A 180 8.52 8.42 -15.54
CA GLU A 180 9.45 8.12 -14.45
C GLU A 180 10.25 9.36 -14.01
N GLU A 181 10.45 10.33 -14.91
CA GLU A 181 11.11 11.60 -14.59
C GLU A 181 10.24 12.44 -13.66
N GLU A 182 8.94 12.57 -13.95
CA GLU A 182 7.98 13.24 -13.08
C GLU A 182 7.88 12.55 -11.71
N LEU A 183 7.88 11.20 -11.71
CA LEU A 183 7.89 10.41 -10.49
C LEU A 183 9.13 10.70 -9.64
N SER A 184 10.30 10.85 -10.28
CA SER A 184 11.57 11.15 -9.62
C SER A 184 11.63 12.53 -8.99
N LEU A 185 10.99 13.53 -9.59
CA LEU A 185 10.97 14.92 -9.08
C LEU A 185 10.22 15.08 -7.76
N ILE A 186 9.34 14.15 -7.41
CA ILE A 186 8.55 14.20 -6.17
C ILE A 186 9.28 13.49 -5.02
N HIS A 187 10.33 12.74 -5.31
CA HIS A 187 11.13 11.99 -4.34
C HIS A 187 12.35 12.77 -3.80
N ILE A 188 12.37 14.09 -3.96
CA ILE A 188 13.43 14.96 -3.43
C ILE A 188 13.20 15.22 -1.94
#